data_b675f3f319ce4c612a3724baf8ad66dd
#
_entry.id   b675f3f319ce4c612a3724baf8ad66dd
#
_cell.length_a   1.000
_cell.length_b   1.000
_cell.length_c   1.000
_cell.angle_alpha   90.00
_cell.angle_beta   90.00
_cell.angle_gamma   90.00
#
_symmetry.space_group_name_H-M   'P 1'
#
loop_
_entity.id
_entity.type
_entity.pdbx_description
1 polymer ?
#
loop_
_entity_poly.entity_id
_entity_poly.type
_entity_poly.pdbx_seq_one_letter_code
_entity_poly.pdbx_strand_id
1 'polypeptide(L)'
;MSFKEIFCQDKAIDILQRAYASGKWAHAYIFAGPEGVGKFKTACEWARLLLCKNPVIENDFADSCGSCKSCQLFEAGSHPDFNHVYKELLEFTKDNKDKKTPVDLAIDVIREFLVEKVSNKPTLSQRKVFIVSEAERLNNSSQNCLLKVLEEPPEYCSIILLCTRLEKLLPTTKSRSQIIRFGSINEEQIIEKLQQMGIAEKQARYFARLAGGSLGLACQWANLELADANLYKTKKEIIRTLAEYEIADVLSLAQELLDKSKEMAGVWANLDKNTSRKDINRRAAKFLVQIIISALYDVMSLNLFPMKETVNFDQQEQIKKLAGRFDAEQSAEKISDCYKMLRWIESSVNERLIFEHLLLNLADSDRMKV
;
A
#
# COMPACT_ATOMS: atom_id res chain seq x y z
N MET A 1 2.59 7.94 19.79
CA MET A 1 1.46 7.78 18.86
C MET A 1 0.24 7.34 19.63
N SER A 2 -0.95 7.65 19.17
CA SER A 2 -2.24 7.37 19.82
C SER A 2 -3.26 6.95 18.79
N PHE A 3 -4.29 6.20 19.17
CA PHE A 3 -5.44 5.93 18.31
C PHE A 3 -6.10 7.22 17.80
N LYS A 4 -6.01 8.33 18.55
CA LYS A 4 -6.52 9.66 18.16
C LYS A 4 -5.78 10.24 16.93
N GLU A 5 -4.60 9.72 16.60
CA GLU A 5 -3.80 10.13 15.43
C GLU A 5 -4.11 9.31 14.16
N ILE A 6 -4.98 8.29 14.28
CA ILE A 6 -5.41 7.49 13.13
C ILE A 6 -6.50 8.25 12.41
N PHE A 7 -6.26 8.50 11.14
CA PHE A 7 -7.07 9.39 10.34
C PHE A 7 -8.23 8.63 9.67
N CYS A 8 -9.47 9.07 9.92
CA CYS A 8 -10.68 8.64 9.19
C CYS A 8 -10.96 7.12 9.17
N GLN A 9 -10.66 6.42 10.26
CA GLN A 9 -11.01 5.00 10.41
C GLN A 9 -11.86 4.76 11.68
N ASP A 10 -12.77 5.67 11.97
CA ASP A 10 -13.56 5.70 13.21
C ASP A 10 -14.30 4.38 13.45
N LYS A 11 -14.91 3.78 12.41
CA LYS A 11 -15.62 2.50 12.53
C LYS A 11 -14.71 1.35 12.96
N ALA A 12 -13.49 1.31 12.43
CA ALA A 12 -12.51 0.28 12.79
C ALA A 12 -12.02 0.48 14.23
N ILE A 13 -11.75 1.74 14.59
CA ILE A 13 -11.35 2.12 15.94
C ILE A 13 -12.46 1.80 16.96
N ASP A 14 -13.70 2.15 16.69
CA ASP A 14 -14.85 1.86 17.55
C ASP A 14 -15.00 0.36 17.85
N ILE A 15 -14.82 -0.49 16.85
CA ILE A 15 -14.88 -1.95 17.03
C ILE A 15 -13.79 -2.40 18.01
N LEU A 16 -12.56 -1.91 17.84
CA LEU A 16 -11.43 -2.25 18.70
C LEU A 16 -11.63 -1.70 20.12
N GLN A 17 -12.11 -0.47 20.27
CA GLN A 17 -12.40 0.15 21.55
C GLN A 17 -13.50 -0.60 22.34
N ARG A 18 -14.59 -0.98 21.67
CA ARG A 18 -15.64 -1.81 22.29
C ARG A 18 -15.13 -3.20 22.69
N ALA A 19 -14.29 -3.82 21.88
CA ALA A 19 -13.66 -5.09 22.20
C ALA A 19 -12.79 -4.94 23.46
N TYR A 20 -12.02 -3.85 23.56
CA TYR A 20 -11.18 -3.56 24.70
C TYR A 20 -12.00 -3.32 25.98
N ALA A 21 -13.02 -2.45 25.92
CA ALA A 21 -13.89 -2.11 27.04
C ALA A 21 -14.65 -3.33 27.59
N SER A 22 -15.06 -4.27 26.72
CA SER A 22 -15.74 -5.50 27.13
C SER A 22 -14.79 -6.59 27.65
N GLY A 23 -13.46 -6.43 27.51
CA GLY A 23 -12.48 -7.46 27.81
C GLY A 23 -12.56 -8.69 26.88
N LYS A 24 -13.35 -8.61 25.80
CA LYS A 24 -13.62 -9.70 24.86
C LYS A 24 -13.08 -9.39 23.47
N TRP A 25 -11.77 -9.41 23.32
CA TRP A 25 -11.14 -9.25 22.00
C TRP A 25 -10.84 -10.62 21.37
N ALA A 26 -10.89 -10.65 20.06
CA ALA A 26 -10.60 -11.85 19.30
C ALA A 26 -9.10 -12.23 19.40
N HIS A 27 -8.80 -13.51 19.34
CA HIS A 27 -7.44 -14.02 19.25
C HIS A 27 -6.82 -13.72 17.86
N ALA A 28 -7.64 -13.57 16.83
CA ALA A 28 -7.20 -13.23 15.48
C ALA A 28 -8.10 -12.16 14.84
N TYR A 29 -7.47 -11.21 14.19
CA TYR A 29 -8.10 -10.16 13.40
C TYR A 29 -7.62 -10.19 11.96
N ILE A 30 -8.49 -9.84 11.03
CA ILE A 30 -8.14 -9.50 9.65
C ILE A 30 -8.48 -8.04 9.43
N PHE A 31 -7.49 -7.18 9.24
CA PHE A 31 -7.67 -5.79 8.83
C PHE A 31 -7.66 -5.74 7.31
N ALA A 32 -8.86 -5.62 6.72
CA ALA A 32 -9.06 -5.68 5.27
C ALA A 32 -9.41 -4.30 4.71
N GLY A 33 -8.78 -3.90 3.62
CA GLY A 33 -9.05 -2.64 2.92
C GLY A 33 -7.91 -2.21 1.99
N PRO A 34 -8.07 -1.12 1.23
CA PRO A 34 -7.07 -0.64 0.30
C PRO A 34 -5.70 -0.41 0.94
N GLU A 35 -4.65 -0.36 0.14
CA GLU A 35 -3.32 0.00 0.61
C GLU A 35 -3.27 1.45 1.11
N GLY A 36 -2.48 1.73 2.14
CA GLY A 36 -2.24 3.10 2.63
C GLY A 36 -3.40 3.79 3.37
N VAL A 37 -4.49 3.07 3.72
CA VAL A 37 -5.61 3.63 4.48
C VAL A 37 -5.42 3.60 6.00
N GLY A 38 -4.26 3.19 6.51
CA GLY A 38 -3.93 3.19 7.93
C GLY A 38 -4.01 1.85 8.65
N LYS A 39 -4.22 0.72 7.94
CA LYS A 39 -4.31 -0.63 8.57
C LYS A 39 -3.13 -0.96 9.48
N PHE A 40 -1.89 -0.78 8.98
CA PHE A 40 -0.68 -1.09 9.75
C PHE A 40 -0.55 -0.18 10.97
N LYS A 41 -0.80 1.12 10.81
CA LYS A 41 -0.77 2.08 11.93
C LYS A 41 -1.78 1.70 13.01
N THR A 42 -3.01 1.38 12.62
CA THR A 42 -4.06 0.91 13.56
C THR A 42 -3.67 -0.39 14.24
N ALA A 43 -3.06 -1.34 13.52
CA ALA A 43 -2.59 -2.60 14.09
C ALA A 43 -1.48 -2.37 15.11
N CYS A 44 -0.56 -1.43 14.85
CA CYS A 44 0.50 -1.06 15.80
C CYS A 44 -0.08 -0.42 17.07
N GLU A 45 -1.03 0.51 16.95
CA GLU A 45 -1.65 1.14 18.14
C GLU A 45 -2.50 0.12 18.93
N TRP A 46 -3.19 -0.78 18.24
CA TRP A 46 -3.88 -1.90 18.90
C TRP A 46 -2.91 -2.82 19.64
N ALA A 47 -1.80 -3.19 19.00
CA ALA A 47 -0.76 -4.00 19.62
C ALA A 47 -0.16 -3.30 20.86
N ARG A 48 0.15 -1.98 20.71
CA ARG A 48 0.70 -1.17 21.78
C ARG A 48 -0.24 -1.07 22.99
N LEU A 49 -1.56 -0.92 22.75
CA LEU A 49 -2.57 -0.93 23.80
C LEU A 49 -2.63 -2.28 24.51
N LEU A 50 -2.68 -3.40 23.77
CA LEU A 50 -2.71 -4.76 24.34
C LEU A 50 -1.46 -5.12 25.15
N LEU A 51 -0.31 -4.55 24.79
CA LEU A 51 0.97 -4.76 25.47
C LEU A 51 1.23 -3.76 26.61
N CYS A 52 0.46 -2.67 26.67
CA CYS A 52 0.63 -1.62 27.67
C CYS A 52 0.35 -2.13 29.08
N LYS A 53 1.23 -1.80 30.05
CA LYS A 53 1.04 -2.19 31.44
C LYS A 53 0.06 -1.29 32.20
N ASN A 54 -0.04 -0.04 31.79
CA ASN A 54 -0.86 0.97 32.47
C ASN A 54 -1.66 1.75 31.41
N PRO A 55 -2.65 1.12 30.75
CA PRO A 55 -3.47 1.81 29.73
C PRO A 55 -4.24 2.96 30.37
N VAL A 56 -4.41 4.03 29.61
CA VAL A 56 -5.20 5.20 30.01
C VAL A 56 -6.59 5.07 29.41
N ILE A 57 -7.62 5.24 30.23
CA ILE A 57 -9.01 5.19 29.78
C ILE A 57 -9.63 6.56 30.06
N GLU A 58 -10.03 7.27 29.03
CA GLU A 58 -10.70 8.58 29.10
C GLU A 58 -12.01 8.52 28.31
N ASN A 59 -13.14 8.80 28.95
CA ASN A 59 -14.46 8.81 28.29
C ASN A 59 -14.73 7.52 27.46
N ASP A 60 -14.52 6.35 28.07
CA ASP A 60 -14.65 5.03 27.43
C ASP A 60 -13.69 4.78 26.26
N PHE A 61 -12.70 5.64 26.05
CA PHE A 61 -11.66 5.49 25.05
C PHE A 61 -10.36 5.05 25.71
N ALA A 62 -9.88 3.87 25.35
CA ALA A 62 -8.65 3.29 25.87
C ALA A 62 -7.46 3.58 24.95
N ASP A 63 -6.33 3.99 25.53
CA ASP A 63 -5.10 4.22 24.81
C ASP A 63 -3.90 3.71 25.61
N SER A 64 -2.76 3.50 24.94
CA SER A 64 -1.52 3.17 25.61
C SER A 64 -0.97 4.37 26.38
N CYS A 65 -0.38 4.17 27.56
CA CYS A 65 0.11 5.27 28.39
C CYS A 65 1.34 6.01 27.80
N GLY A 66 2.03 5.45 26.83
CA GLY A 66 3.23 6.02 26.21
C GLY A 66 4.49 6.02 27.09
N SER A 67 4.38 5.87 28.41
CA SER A 67 5.47 6.08 29.37
C SER A 67 5.99 4.80 30.06
N CYS A 68 5.20 3.73 30.11
CA CYS A 68 5.66 2.48 30.76
C CYS A 68 6.77 1.79 29.93
N LYS A 69 7.52 0.92 30.58
CA LYS A 69 8.63 0.18 29.94
C LYS A 69 8.20 -0.56 28.66
N SER A 70 6.98 -1.13 28.63
CA SER A 70 6.44 -1.79 27.45
C SER A 70 6.24 -0.79 26.30
N CYS A 71 5.62 0.36 26.55
CA CYS A 71 5.44 1.41 25.53
C CYS A 71 6.77 1.96 25.00
N GLN A 72 7.76 2.17 25.86
CA GLN A 72 9.08 2.64 25.46
C GLN A 72 9.82 1.63 24.57
N LEU A 73 9.78 0.34 24.91
CA LEU A 73 10.38 -0.72 24.09
C LEU A 73 9.63 -0.90 22.76
N PHE A 74 8.31 -0.71 22.75
CA PHE A 74 7.51 -0.75 21.54
C PHE A 74 7.89 0.40 20.58
N GLU A 75 8.02 1.60 21.10
CA GLU A 75 8.48 2.78 20.36
C GLU A 75 9.90 2.60 19.78
N ALA A 76 10.78 1.98 20.58
CA ALA A 76 12.15 1.64 20.15
C ALA A 76 12.22 0.45 19.17
N GLY A 77 11.09 -0.17 18.81
CA GLY A 77 11.05 -1.35 17.92
C GLY A 77 11.69 -2.62 18.50
N SER A 78 11.89 -2.68 19.83
CA SER A 78 12.61 -3.77 20.52
C SER A 78 11.77 -4.52 21.55
N HIS A 79 10.43 -4.42 21.46
CA HIS A 79 9.54 -5.11 22.40
C HIS A 79 9.54 -6.62 22.18
N PRO A 80 9.89 -7.45 23.21
CA PRO A 80 10.08 -8.90 23.04
C PRO A 80 8.78 -9.66 22.71
N ASP A 81 7.61 -9.13 23.10
CA ASP A 81 6.31 -9.75 22.89
C ASP A 81 5.57 -9.16 21.69
N PHE A 82 6.20 -8.30 20.89
CA PHE A 82 5.71 -7.79 19.62
C PHE A 82 6.49 -8.41 18.47
N ASN A 83 5.79 -8.95 17.48
CA ASN A 83 6.41 -9.57 16.32
C ASN A 83 5.73 -9.07 15.04
N HIS A 84 6.50 -8.43 14.18
CA HIS A 84 6.06 -8.07 12.84
C HIS A 84 6.57 -9.13 11.85
N VAL A 85 5.65 -9.76 11.12
CA VAL A 85 5.91 -10.82 10.15
C VAL A 85 5.64 -10.29 8.76
N TYR A 86 6.65 -10.32 7.90
CA TYR A 86 6.61 -9.81 6.53
C TYR A 86 7.51 -10.66 5.62
N LYS A 87 7.33 -10.56 4.31
CA LYS A 87 7.95 -11.48 3.33
C LYS A 87 9.48 -11.46 3.33
N GLU A 88 10.09 -10.30 3.60
CA GLU A 88 11.55 -10.12 3.60
C GLU A 88 12.23 -10.90 4.74
N LEU A 89 11.48 -11.34 5.76
CA LEU A 89 12.01 -12.23 6.79
C LEU A 89 12.48 -13.59 6.25
N LEU A 90 12.13 -13.91 5.00
CA LEU A 90 12.64 -15.12 4.33
C LEU A 90 14.18 -15.14 4.29
N GLU A 91 14.82 -14.00 4.19
CA GLU A 91 16.29 -13.88 4.19
C GLU A 91 16.93 -14.34 5.51
N PHE A 92 16.16 -14.34 6.60
CA PHE A 92 16.60 -14.71 7.94
C PHE A 92 16.15 -16.11 8.37
N THR A 93 15.47 -16.86 7.51
CA THR A 93 15.08 -18.25 7.79
C THR A 93 16.27 -19.21 7.67
N LYS A 94 16.25 -20.29 8.45
CA LYS A 94 17.34 -21.27 8.53
C LYS A 94 17.59 -22.01 7.20
N ASP A 95 16.53 -22.22 6.42
CA ASP A 95 16.55 -23.03 5.20
C ASP A 95 16.74 -22.21 3.92
N ASN A 96 16.93 -20.88 4.02
CA ASN A 96 17.09 -20.04 2.84
C ASN A 96 18.48 -20.18 2.22
N LYS A 97 18.64 -21.13 1.31
CA LYS A 97 19.87 -21.35 0.54
C LYS A 97 19.99 -20.47 -0.71
N ASP A 98 18.87 -19.95 -1.21
CA ASP A 98 18.76 -19.11 -2.39
C ASP A 98 18.29 -17.70 -2.03
N LYS A 99 19.17 -16.72 -2.06
CA LYS A 99 18.91 -15.28 -1.79
C LYS A 99 17.98 -14.65 -2.84
N LYS A 100 16.82 -15.25 -3.12
CA LYS A 100 15.81 -14.68 -4.01
C LYS A 100 14.92 -13.69 -3.25
N THR A 101 14.65 -12.56 -3.86
CA THR A 101 13.70 -11.59 -3.31
C THR A 101 12.31 -12.23 -3.22
N PRO A 102 11.72 -12.36 -2.04
CA PRO A 102 10.45 -13.07 -1.86
C PRO A 102 9.31 -12.31 -2.54
N VAL A 103 8.54 -13.02 -3.35
CA VAL A 103 7.29 -12.52 -3.94
C VAL A 103 6.12 -12.86 -3.04
N ASP A 104 6.13 -14.05 -2.45
CA ASP A 104 5.11 -14.59 -1.56
C ASP A 104 5.60 -14.64 -0.12
N LEU A 105 4.65 -14.68 0.82
CA LEU A 105 4.92 -14.93 2.23
C LEU A 105 5.09 -16.45 2.43
N ALA A 106 6.35 -16.90 2.43
CA ALA A 106 6.71 -18.31 2.44
C ALA A 106 6.30 -19.02 3.74
N ILE A 107 6.10 -20.34 3.65
CA ILE A 107 5.74 -21.18 4.80
C ILE A 107 6.80 -21.14 5.91
N ASP A 108 8.08 -21.04 5.57
CA ASP A 108 9.17 -21.03 6.53
C ASP A 108 9.16 -19.76 7.38
N VAL A 109 8.78 -18.61 6.77
CA VAL A 109 8.57 -17.35 7.51
C VAL A 109 7.45 -17.52 8.54
N ILE A 110 6.33 -18.12 8.15
CA ILE A 110 5.19 -18.34 9.07
C ILE A 110 5.58 -19.33 10.15
N ARG A 111 6.30 -20.40 9.82
CA ARG A 111 6.73 -21.40 10.78
C ARG A 111 7.69 -20.83 11.83
N GLU A 112 8.77 -20.18 11.39
CA GLU A 112 9.84 -19.72 12.29
C GLU A 112 9.44 -18.43 13.05
N PHE A 113 8.82 -17.46 12.37
CA PHE A 113 8.57 -16.14 12.96
C PHE A 113 7.19 -16.00 13.58
N LEU A 114 6.27 -16.95 13.36
CA LEU A 114 4.96 -16.93 14.00
C LEU A 114 4.73 -18.22 14.82
N VAL A 115 4.61 -19.39 14.18
CA VAL A 115 4.16 -20.64 14.84
C VAL A 115 5.09 -21.06 15.98
N GLU A 116 6.40 -21.09 15.75
CA GLU A 116 7.39 -21.43 16.80
C GLU A 116 7.39 -20.39 17.93
N LYS A 117 7.25 -19.11 17.59
CA LYS A 117 7.25 -18.03 18.58
C LYS A 117 5.96 -17.95 19.39
N VAL A 118 4.82 -18.34 18.82
CA VAL A 118 3.53 -18.39 19.54
C VAL A 118 3.59 -19.35 20.71
N SER A 119 4.29 -20.48 20.60
CA SER A 119 4.40 -21.49 21.67
C SER A 119 5.12 -20.99 22.94
N ASN A 120 5.91 -19.93 22.81
CA ASN A 120 6.63 -19.34 23.93
C ASN A 120 5.76 -18.30 24.66
N LYS A 121 5.66 -18.41 25.99
CA LYS A 121 4.94 -17.43 26.81
C LYS A 121 5.50 -16.00 26.64
N PRO A 122 4.68 -14.96 26.85
CA PRO A 122 5.16 -13.59 26.87
C PRO A 122 6.25 -13.37 27.90
N THR A 123 7.20 -12.49 27.60
CA THR A 123 8.37 -12.21 28.46
C THR A 123 8.16 -10.97 29.35
N LEU A 124 7.57 -9.93 28.80
CA LEU A 124 7.42 -8.64 29.48
C LEU A 124 5.97 -8.27 29.77
N SER A 125 5.09 -8.53 28.84
CA SER A 125 3.66 -8.20 28.90
C SER A 125 2.83 -9.44 29.23
N GLN A 126 1.52 -9.27 29.48
CA GLN A 126 0.61 -10.41 29.66
C GLN A 126 0.22 -11.06 28.32
N ARG A 127 0.54 -10.40 27.21
CA ARG A 127 0.16 -10.81 25.86
C ARG A 127 1.34 -10.81 24.90
N LYS A 128 1.17 -11.55 23.83
CA LYS A 128 2.08 -11.59 22.68
C LYS A 128 1.30 -11.26 21.43
N VAL A 129 1.77 -10.28 20.67
CA VAL A 129 1.07 -9.77 19.48
C VAL A 129 1.91 -10.00 18.23
N PHE A 130 1.24 -10.51 17.19
CA PHE A 130 1.81 -10.73 15.88
C PHE A 130 1.03 -9.88 14.86
N ILE A 131 1.75 -9.09 14.05
CA ILE A 131 1.20 -8.42 12.88
C ILE A 131 1.79 -9.10 11.64
N VAL A 132 0.93 -9.63 10.77
CA VAL A 132 1.33 -10.24 9.49
C VAL A 132 0.95 -9.29 8.38
N SER A 133 1.93 -8.69 7.73
CA SER A 133 1.73 -7.79 6.58
C SER A 133 1.51 -8.57 5.28
N GLU A 134 0.78 -7.98 4.34
CA GLU A 134 0.50 -8.56 3.02
C GLU A 134 -0.06 -10.00 3.10
N ALA A 135 -1.02 -10.25 3.99
CA ALA A 135 -1.55 -11.60 4.23
C ALA A 135 -2.17 -12.26 2.98
N GLU A 136 -2.57 -11.48 1.98
CA GLU A 136 -2.99 -11.96 0.66
C GLU A 136 -1.86 -12.62 -0.15
N ARG A 137 -0.59 -12.50 0.29
CA ARG A 137 0.58 -13.18 -0.29
C ARG A 137 0.89 -14.52 0.38
N LEU A 138 0.15 -14.90 1.40
CA LEU A 138 0.21 -16.25 1.97
C LEU A 138 -0.26 -17.26 0.92
N ASN A 139 0.61 -18.17 0.51
CA ASN A 139 0.19 -19.31 -0.30
C ASN A 139 -0.62 -20.32 0.53
N ASN A 140 -1.24 -21.31 -0.10
CA ASN A 140 -2.09 -22.29 0.58
C ASN A 140 -1.35 -23.02 1.71
N SER A 141 -0.08 -23.37 1.51
CA SER A 141 0.73 -24.07 2.51
C SER A 141 1.01 -23.19 3.75
N SER A 142 1.31 -21.89 3.50
CA SER A 142 1.52 -20.90 4.57
C SER A 142 0.24 -20.64 5.36
N GLN A 143 -0.92 -20.53 4.67
CA GLN A 143 -2.21 -20.37 5.33
C GLN A 143 -2.56 -21.61 6.17
N ASN A 144 -2.36 -22.81 5.64
CA ASN A 144 -2.61 -24.06 6.36
C ASN A 144 -1.70 -24.20 7.59
N CYS A 145 -0.43 -23.75 7.50
CA CYS A 145 0.48 -23.72 8.65
C CYS A 145 -0.05 -22.77 9.75
N LEU A 146 -0.60 -21.61 9.36
CA LEU A 146 -1.20 -20.64 10.26
C LEU A 146 -2.48 -21.17 10.93
N LEU A 147 -3.28 -21.99 10.24
CA LEU A 147 -4.54 -22.54 10.80
C LEU A 147 -4.35 -23.27 12.12
N LYS A 148 -3.22 -23.95 12.32
CA LYS A 148 -2.92 -24.65 13.58
C LYS A 148 -2.98 -23.72 14.79
N VAL A 149 -2.49 -22.49 14.62
CA VAL A 149 -2.51 -21.47 15.70
C VAL A 149 -3.88 -20.82 15.80
N LEU A 150 -4.60 -20.66 14.68
CA LEU A 150 -5.93 -20.05 14.66
C LEU A 150 -7.01 -20.97 15.26
N GLU A 151 -6.82 -22.29 15.22
CA GLU A 151 -7.74 -23.30 15.78
C GLU A 151 -7.60 -23.43 17.29
N GLU A 152 -6.36 -23.45 17.79
CA GLU A 152 -6.04 -23.61 19.21
C GLU A 152 -5.09 -22.47 19.66
N PRO A 153 -5.56 -21.21 19.65
CA PRO A 153 -4.73 -20.08 20.01
C PRO A 153 -4.44 -20.08 21.52
N PRO A 154 -3.17 -19.88 21.93
CA PRO A 154 -2.90 -19.62 23.35
C PRO A 154 -3.63 -18.35 23.80
N GLU A 155 -4.18 -18.33 25.00
CA GLU A 155 -4.96 -17.20 25.56
C GLU A 155 -4.22 -15.88 25.55
N TYR A 156 -2.89 -15.92 25.63
CA TYR A 156 -2.04 -14.73 25.59
C TYR A 156 -1.72 -14.24 24.16
N CYS A 157 -2.10 -14.96 23.12
CA CYS A 157 -1.75 -14.63 21.74
C CYS A 157 -2.82 -13.74 21.07
N SER A 158 -2.37 -12.76 20.30
CA SER A 158 -3.21 -11.99 19.38
C SER A 158 -2.51 -11.87 18.03
N ILE A 159 -3.22 -12.25 16.95
CA ILE A 159 -2.71 -12.25 15.59
C ILE A 159 -3.50 -11.23 14.78
N ILE A 160 -2.84 -10.35 14.03
CA ILE A 160 -3.45 -9.35 13.18
C ILE A 160 -2.95 -9.56 11.75
N LEU A 161 -3.82 -9.99 10.85
CA LEU A 161 -3.54 -10.18 9.44
C LEU A 161 -3.92 -8.92 8.67
N LEU A 162 -2.98 -8.26 8.01
CA LEU A 162 -3.24 -7.10 7.17
C LEU A 162 -3.38 -7.55 5.72
N CYS A 163 -4.51 -7.27 5.08
CA CYS A 163 -4.71 -7.63 3.69
C CYS A 163 -5.40 -6.54 2.88
N THR A 164 -5.10 -6.49 1.59
CA THR A 164 -5.76 -5.62 0.61
C THR A 164 -6.85 -6.38 -0.15
N ARG A 165 -6.71 -7.69 -0.29
CA ARG A 165 -7.59 -8.57 -1.05
C ARG A 165 -8.07 -9.73 -0.19
N LEU A 166 -9.21 -9.53 0.47
CA LEU A 166 -9.79 -10.49 1.41
C LEU A 166 -10.16 -11.84 0.74
N GLU A 167 -10.45 -11.81 -0.57
CA GLU A 167 -10.76 -13.00 -1.38
C GLU A 167 -9.58 -13.97 -1.54
N LYS A 168 -8.35 -13.50 -1.35
CA LYS A 168 -7.15 -14.33 -1.39
C LYS A 168 -6.94 -15.17 -0.14
N LEU A 169 -7.61 -14.82 0.95
CA LEU A 169 -7.54 -15.61 2.18
C LEU A 169 -8.55 -16.78 2.14
N LEU A 170 -8.11 -17.93 2.64
CA LEU A 170 -8.95 -19.12 2.71
C LEU A 170 -10.19 -18.89 3.57
N PRO A 171 -11.33 -19.50 3.23
CA PRO A 171 -12.54 -19.45 4.07
C PRO A 171 -12.28 -19.88 5.51
N THR A 172 -11.41 -20.86 5.71
CA THR A 172 -11.00 -21.38 7.03
C THR A 172 -10.25 -20.35 7.86
N THR A 173 -9.40 -19.51 7.26
CA THR A 173 -8.72 -18.39 7.94
C THR A 173 -9.74 -17.30 8.31
N LYS A 174 -10.64 -16.99 7.39
CA LYS A 174 -11.69 -15.95 7.61
C LYS A 174 -12.66 -16.33 8.71
N SER A 175 -13.08 -17.58 8.79
CA SER A 175 -14.06 -18.05 9.79
C SER A 175 -13.52 -18.05 11.23
N ARG A 176 -12.18 -18.07 11.40
CA ARG A 176 -11.50 -18.07 12.70
C ARG A 176 -10.96 -16.68 13.10
N SER A 177 -11.26 -15.67 12.31
CA SER A 177 -10.75 -14.31 12.53
C SER A 177 -11.87 -13.29 12.52
N GLN A 178 -11.77 -12.26 13.35
CA GLN A 178 -12.68 -11.12 13.28
C GLN A 178 -12.22 -10.17 12.16
N ILE A 179 -13.09 -9.96 11.17
CA ILE A 179 -12.79 -9.08 10.05
C ILE A 179 -13.17 -7.64 10.41
N ILE A 180 -12.18 -6.74 10.33
CA ILE A 180 -12.36 -5.30 10.46
C ILE A 180 -12.06 -4.65 9.10
N ARG A 181 -13.03 -3.92 8.56
CA ARG A 181 -12.94 -3.29 7.25
C ARG A 181 -12.48 -1.84 7.39
N PHE A 182 -11.47 -1.50 6.60
CA PHE A 182 -10.94 -0.16 6.47
C PHE A 182 -11.42 0.43 5.14
N GLY A 183 -12.00 1.64 5.20
CA GLY A 183 -12.49 2.35 4.04
C GLY A 183 -11.44 3.24 3.39
N SER A 184 -11.71 3.66 2.15
CA SER A 184 -10.98 4.74 1.49
C SER A 184 -11.24 6.06 2.22
N ILE A 185 -10.24 6.92 2.27
CA ILE A 185 -10.32 8.24 2.89
C ILE A 185 -10.85 9.24 1.87
N ASN A 186 -11.68 10.19 2.31
CA ASN A 186 -12.25 11.22 1.44
C ASN A 186 -11.15 12.10 0.84
N GLU A 187 -11.33 12.52 -0.42
CA GLU A 187 -10.40 13.37 -1.17
C GLU A 187 -10.08 14.66 -0.41
N GLU A 188 -11.10 15.35 0.10
CA GLU A 188 -10.95 16.62 0.83
C GLU A 188 -10.05 16.49 2.06
N GLN A 189 -10.22 15.41 2.81
CA GLN A 189 -9.42 15.13 4.01
C GLN A 189 -7.96 14.81 3.66
N ILE A 190 -7.71 14.14 2.53
CA ILE A 190 -6.35 13.91 2.04
C ILE A 190 -5.72 15.24 1.62
N ILE A 191 -6.44 16.09 0.88
CA ILE A 191 -5.97 17.42 0.45
C ILE A 191 -5.56 18.25 1.67
N GLU A 192 -6.44 18.34 2.66
CA GLU A 192 -6.17 19.08 3.90
C GLU A 192 -4.89 18.59 4.58
N LYS A 193 -4.73 17.26 4.69
CA LYS A 193 -3.52 16.66 5.28
C LYS A 193 -2.26 16.99 4.51
N LEU A 194 -2.30 16.93 3.17
CA LEU A 194 -1.16 17.26 2.33
C LEU A 194 -0.78 18.75 2.40
N GLN A 195 -1.79 19.64 2.50
CA GLN A 195 -1.55 21.07 2.70
C GLN A 195 -0.89 21.35 4.06
N GLN A 196 -1.31 20.65 5.12
CA GLN A 196 -0.65 20.72 6.43
C GLN A 196 0.82 20.26 6.39
N MET A 197 1.18 19.39 5.44
CA MET A 197 2.57 18.97 5.19
C MET A 197 3.38 20.00 4.36
N GLY A 198 2.75 21.06 3.84
CA GLY A 198 3.40 22.10 3.04
C GLY A 198 3.28 21.90 1.53
N ILE A 199 2.44 20.99 1.06
CA ILE A 199 2.19 20.79 -0.37
C ILE A 199 1.22 21.87 -0.89
N ALA A 200 1.54 22.47 -2.05
CA ALA A 200 0.68 23.45 -2.68
C ALA A 200 -0.68 22.84 -3.10
N GLU A 201 -1.75 23.63 -3.02
CA GLU A 201 -3.13 23.18 -3.23
C GLU A 201 -3.34 22.36 -4.52
N LYS A 202 -2.80 22.81 -5.66
CA LYS A 202 -2.92 22.10 -6.94
C LYS A 202 -2.24 20.72 -6.91
N GLN A 203 -1.07 20.64 -6.29
CA GLN A 203 -0.33 19.39 -6.15
C GLN A 203 -1.04 18.44 -5.16
N ALA A 204 -1.53 18.99 -4.04
CA ALA A 204 -2.28 18.23 -3.04
C ALA A 204 -3.54 17.61 -3.64
N ARG A 205 -4.31 18.38 -4.40
CA ARG A 205 -5.50 17.90 -5.11
C ARG A 205 -5.16 16.79 -6.12
N TYR A 206 -4.10 16.97 -6.90
CA TYR A 206 -3.66 15.94 -7.85
C TYR A 206 -3.25 14.64 -7.11
N PHE A 207 -2.39 14.73 -6.10
CA PHE A 207 -1.96 13.54 -5.35
C PHE A 207 -3.12 12.85 -4.62
N ALA A 208 -4.08 13.58 -4.07
CA ALA A 208 -5.26 13.03 -3.43
C ALA A 208 -6.12 12.23 -4.42
N ARG A 209 -6.36 12.77 -5.62
CA ARG A 209 -7.12 12.10 -6.68
C ARG A 209 -6.39 10.87 -7.22
N LEU A 210 -5.09 11.00 -7.50
CA LEU A 210 -4.28 9.89 -7.97
C LEU A 210 -4.21 8.75 -6.94
N ALA A 211 -4.16 9.08 -5.63
CA ALA A 211 -4.11 8.10 -4.55
C ALA A 211 -5.43 7.33 -4.34
N GLY A 212 -6.55 7.82 -4.88
CA GLY A 212 -7.84 7.11 -4.83
C GLY A 212 -8.31 6.74 -3.43
N GLY A 213 -8.11 7.63 -2.44
CA GLY A 213 -8.49 7.40 -1.04
C GLY A 213 -7.40 6.77 -0.16
N SER A 214 -6.19 6.60 -0.69
CA SER A 214 -5.02 6.11 0.04
C SER A 214 -4.19 7.26 0.60
N LEU A 215 -4.40 7.63 1.87
CA LEU A 215 -3.61 8.67 2.53
C LEU A 215 -2.12 8.32 2.57
N GLY A 216 -1.78 7.05 2.81
CA GLY A 216 -0.39 6.60 2.89
C GLY A 216 0.37 6.82 1.58
N LEU A 217 -0.24 6.48 0.43
CA LEU A 217 0.35 6.75 -0.89
C LEU A 217 0.46 8.24 -1.15
N ALA A 218 -0.59 9.02 -0.89
CA ALA A 218 -0.59 10.47 -1.05
C ALA A 218 0.53 11.13 -0.22
N CYS A 219 0.69 10.74 1.05
CA CYS A 219 1.78 11.23 1.90
C CYS A 219 3.17 10.79 1.42
N GLN A 220 3.32 9.58 0.88
CA GLN A 220 4.60 9.15 0.29
C GLN A 220 4.99 10.05 -0.89
N TRP A 221 4.07 10.32 -1.82
CA TRP A 221 4.32 11.20 -2.95
C TRP A 221 4.57 12.65 -2.51
N ALA A 222 3.85 13.12 -1.51
CA ALA A 222 4.08 14.44 -0.91
C ALA A 222 5.51 14.56 -0.34
N ASN A 223 5.97 13.57 0.41
CA ASN A 223 7.34 13.57 0.96
C ASN A 223 8.40 13.56 -0.15
N LEU A 224 8.16 12.82 -1.24
CA LEU A 224 9.05 12.83 -2.41
C LEU A 224 9.06 14.19 -3.12
N GLU A 225 7.89 14.82 -3.27
CA GLU A 225 7.79 16.17 -3.87
C GLU A 225 8.53 17.20 -3.01
N LEU A 226 8.39 17.14 -1.68
CA LEU A 226 9.12 18.00 -0.74
C LEU A 226 10.63 17.75 -0.72
N ALA A 227 11.06 16.57 -1.14
CA ALA A 227 12.47 16.19 -1.30
C ALA A 227 13.00 16.41 -2.72
N ASP A 228 12.36 17.29 -3.48
CA ASP A 228 12.76 17.69 -4.84
C ASP A 228 12.75 16.56 -5.89
N ALA A 229 11.94 15.51 -5.68
CA ALA A 229 11.73 14.48 -6.72
C ALA A 229 10.92 14.96 -7.92
N ASN A 230 10.37 16.16 -7.88
CA ASN A 230 9.67 16.83 -8.98
C ASN A 230 8.53 15.99 -9.60
N LEU A 231 7.78 15.25 -8.78
CA LEU A 231 6.73 14.32 -9.23
C LEU A 231 5.65 15.03 -10.05
N TYR A 232 5.21 16.21 -9.58
CA TYR A 232 4.18 16.98 -10.25
C TYR A 232 4.65 17.56 -11.58
N LYS A 233 5.91 17.96 -11.69
CA LYS A 233 6.54 18.39 -12.95
C LYS A 233 6.63 17.20 -13.92
N THR A 234 7.13 16.07 -13.45
CA THR A 234 7.21 14.81 -14.21
C THR A 234 5.85 14.39 -14.77
N LYS A 235 4.80 14.47 -13.96
CA LYS A 235 3.42 14.24 -14.40
C LYS A 235 3.03 15.14 -15.58
N LYS A 236 3.30 16.44 -15.49
CA LYS A 236 2.95 17.39 -16.57
C LYS A 236 3.68 17.09 -17.86
N GLU A 237 4.96 16.73 -17.76
CA GLU A 237 5.78 16.36 -18.91
C GLU A 237 5.24 15.09 -19.57
N ILE A 238 4.99 14.03 -18.81
CA ILE A 238 4.46 12.76 -19.33
C ILE A 238 3.13 12.97 -20.06
N ILE A 239 2.17 13.67 -19.44
CA ILE A 239 0.85 13.88 -20.07
C ILE A 239 0.96 14.72 -21.34
N ARG A 240 1.82 15.75 -21.36
CA ARG A 240 2.07 16.53 -22.56
C ARG A 240 2.66 15.66 -23.68
N THR A 241 3.67 14.87 -23.36
CA THR A 241 4.32 13.97 -24.30
C THR A 241 3.34 12.94 -24.85
N LEU A 242 2.53 12.29 -23.99
CA LEU A 242 1.51 11.33 -24.41
C LEU A 242 0.49 11.91 -25.40
N ALA A 243 0.18 13.19 -25.28
CA ALA A 243 -0.77 13.85 -26.18
C ALA A 243 -0.23 14.08 -27.60
N GLU A 244 1.09 14.05 -27.80
CA GLU A 244 1.74 14.54 -29.02
C GLU A 244 2.71 13.52 -29.67
N TYR A 245 3.13 12.44 -28.95
CA TYR A 245 4.16 11.52 -29.47
C TYR A 245 3.65 10.62 -30.62
N GLU A 246 4.59 10.23 -31.45
CA GLU A 246 4.40 9.29 -32.56
C GLU A 246 5.12 7.97 -32.30
N ILE A 247 4.83 6.94 -33.11
CA ILE A 247 5.44 5.61 -32.95
C ILE A 247 6.97 5.65 -33.10
N ALA A 248 7.51 6.60 -33.85
CA ALA A 248 8.96 6.80 -34.03
C ALA A 248 9.65 7.21 -32.72
N ASP A 249 8.93 7.86 -31.80
CA ASP A 249 9.47 8.38 -30.55
C ASP A 249 9.51 7.34 -29.43
N VAL A 250 8.88 6.17 -29.62
CA VAL A 250 8.67 5.16 -28.55
C VAL A 250 9.94 4.78 -27.84
N LEU A 251 11.03 4.49 -28.54
CA LEU A 251 12.27 4.05 -27.93
C LEU A 251 12.96 5.15 -27.11
N SER A 252 12.95 6.38 -27.61
CA SER A 252 13.51 7.54 -26.89
C SER A 252 12.69 7.89 -25.64
N LEU A 253 11.36 7.86 -25.74
CA LEU A 253 10.47 8.10 -24.63
C LEU A 253 10.52 7.01 -23.56
N ALA A 254 10.65 5.74 -23.97
CA ALA A 254 10.83 4.64 -23.02
C ALA A 254 12.13 4.82 -22.22
N GLN A 255 13.20 5.26 -22.85
CA GLN A 255 14.45 5.57 -22.16
C GLN A 255 14.28 6.76 -21.21
N GLU A 256 13.56 7.83 -21.63
CA GLU A 256 13.27 8.98 -20.78
C GLU A 256 12.46 8.57 -19.52
N LEU A 257 11.42 7.75 -19.69
CA LEU A 257 10.64 7.23 -18.55
C LEU A 257 11.51 6.38 -17.60
N LEU A 258 12.39 5.56 -18.15
CA LEU A 258 13.33 4.76 -17.34
C LEU A 258 14.28 5.65 -16.52
N ASP A 259 14.79 6.71 -17.13
CA ASP A 259 15.72 7.62 -16.46
C ASP A 259 15.00 8.43 -15.37
N LYS A 260 13.78 8.93 -15.64
CA LYS A 260 12.92 9.55 -14.63
C LYS A 260 12.59 8.59 -13.47
N SER A 261 12.32 7.33 -13.77
CA SER A 261 12.10 6.29 -12.74
C SER A 261 13.31 6.13 -11.83
N LYS A 262 14.53 6.07 -12.40
CA LYS A 262 15.78 5.93 -11.64
C LYS A 262 16.10 7.16 -10.79
N GLU A 263 15.88 8.36 -11.33
CA GLU A 263 16.08 9.62 -10.63
C GLU A 263 15.17 9.71 -9.40
N MET A 264 13.89 9.43 -9.59
CA MET A 264 12.89 9.37 -8.53
C MET A 264 13.23 8.31 -7.47
N ALA A 265 13.66 7.11 -7.91
CA ALA A 265 14.11 6.04 -7.02
C ALA A 265 15.37 6.44 -6.22
N GLY A 266 16.23 7.30 -6.78
CA GLY A 266 17.38 7.88 -6.08
C GLY A 266 16.96 8.71 -4.88
N VAL A 267 16.03 9.64 -5.07
CA VAL A 267 15.48 10.47 -3.99
C VAL A 267 14.75 9.60 -2.96
N TRP A 268 13.94 8.66 -3.42
CA TRP A 268 13.20 7.75 -2.53
C TRP A 268 14.10 6.94 -1.61
N ALA A 269 15.22 6.41 -2.12
CA ALA A 269 16.18 5.64 -1.33
C ALA A 269 16.84 6.45 -0.21
N ASN A 270 16.95 7.77 -0.36
CA ASN A 270 17.46 8.63 0.69
C ASN A 270 16.44 8.82 1.83
N LEU A 271 15.15 8.79 1.51
CA LEU A 271 14.06 8.95 2.47
C LEU A 271 13.72 7.65 3.19
N ASP A 272 13.77 6.52 2.49
CA ASP A 272 13.39 5.19 3.01
C ASP A 272 14.59 4.23 2.96
N LYS A 273 15.37 4.23 4.03
CA LYS A 273 16.57 3.38 4.18
C LYS A 273 16.25 1.91 4.49
N ASN A 274 15.01 1.62 4.88
CA ASN A 274 14.61 0.28 5.31
C ASN A 274 14.02 -0.57 4.18
N THR A 275 13.64 0.06 3.06
CA THR A 275 13.10 -0.63 1.90
C THR A 275 14.22 -1.02 0.91
N SER A 276 14.14 -2.21 0.35
CA SER A 276 15.13 -2.69 -0.63
C SER A 276 15.18 -1.79 -1.88
N ARG A 277 16.38 -1.62 -2.47
CA ARG A 277 16.55 -0.80 -3.67
C ARG A 277 15.68 -1.29 -4.83
N LYS A 278 15.46 -2.60 -4.93
CA LYS A 278 14.57 -3.19 -5.95
C LYS A 278 13.12 -2.77 -5.74
N ASP A 279 12.63 -2.79 -4.52
CA ASP A 279 11.25 -2.37 -4.23
C ASP A 279 11.05 -0.87 -4.44
N ILE A 280 12.06 -0.06 -4.14
CA ILE A 280 12.04 1.38 -4.43
C ILE A 280 11.95 1.63 -5.94
N ASN A 281 12.78 0.95 -6.75
CA ASN A 281 12.71 1.07 -8.22
C ASN A 281 11.33 0.66 -8.74
N ARG A 282 10.77 -0.46 -8.27
CA ARG A 282 9.40 -0.88 -8.62
C ARG A 282 8.35 0.15 -8.27
N ARG A 283 8.44 0.80 -7.09
CA ARG A 283 7.51 1.85 -6.67
C ARG A 283 7.60 3.07 -7.59
N ALA A 284 8.80 3.47 -7.97
CA ALA A 284 9.01 4.58 -8.91
C ALA A 284 8.43 4.27 -10.30
N ALA A 285 8.72 3.09 -10.84
CA ALA A 285 8.16 2.66 -12.12
C ALA A 285 6.62 2.56 -12.08
N LYS A 286 6.04 2.03 -11.00
CA LYS A 286 4.58 2.00 -10.81
C LYS A 286 3.96 3.38 -10.79
N PHE A 287 4.60 4.35 -10.14
CA PHE A 287 4.09 5.73 -10.12
C PHE A 287 3.98 6.31 -11.53
N LEU A 288 4.98 6.10 -12.41
CA LEU A 288 4.91 6.55 -13.80
C LEU A 288 3.76 5.88 -14.57
N VAL A 289 3.56 4.58 -14.40
CA VAL A 289 2.43 3.87 -15.01
C VAL A 289 1.09 4.37 -14.45
N GLN A 290 1.00 4.72 -13.16
CA GLN A 290 -0.22 5.29 -12.57
C GLN A 290 -0.56 6.66 -13.14
N ILE A 291 0.43 7.50 -13.48
CA ILE A 291 0.19 8.76 -14.19
C ILE A 291 -0.49 8.48 -15.54
N ILE A 292 0.01 7.51 -16.29
CA ILE A 292 -0.54 7.12 -17.60
C ILE A 292 -1.97 6.58 -17.45
N ILE A 293 -2.20 5.70 -16.47
CA ILE A 293 -3.54 5.18 -16.14
C ILE A 293 -4.49 6.34 -15.82
N SER A 294 -4.05 7.34 -15.05
CA SER A 294 -4.88 8.48 -14.69
C SER A 294 -5.28 9.32 -15.91
N ALA A 295 -4.37 9.50 -16.87
CA ALA A 295 -4.67 10.20 -18.12
C ALA A 295 -5.68 9.43 -18.98
N LEU A 296 -5.49 8.13 -19.15
CA LEU A 296 -6.44 7.27 -19.89
C LEU A 296 -7.81 7.20 -19.21
N TYR A 297 -7.85 7.17 -17.87
CA TYR A 297 -9.09 7.21 -17.11
C TYR A 297 -9.84 8.54 -17.32
N ASP A 298 -9.12 9.66 -17.35
CA ASP A 298 -9.71 10.97 -17.65
C ASP A 298 -10.25 11.03 -19.08
N VAL A 299 -9.53 10.46 -20.07
CA VAL A 299 -10.00 10.33 -21.46
C VAL A 299 -11.30 9.53 -21.53
N MET A 300 -11.33 8.36 -20.90
CA MET A 300 -12.53 7.53 -20.83
C MET A 300 -13.69 8.27 -20.14
N SER A 301 -13.40 8.97 -19.04
CA SER A 301 -14.42 9.73 -18.32
C SER A 301 -14.97 10.90 -19.11
N LEU A 302 -14.15 11.64 -19.85
CA LEU A 302 -14.61 12.74 -20.71
C LEU A 302 -15.51 12.26 -21.84
N ASN A 303 -15.21 11.09 -22.43
CA ASN A 303 -16.03 10.50 -23.49
C ASN A 303 -17.41 10.04 -22.99
N LEU A 304 -17.49 9.56 -21.73
CA LEU A 304 -18.74 9.05 -21.15
C LEU A 304 -19.51 10.12 -20.35
N PHE A 305 -18.80 10.98 -19.63
CA PHE A 305 -19.36 11.95 -18.68
C PHE A 305 -18.59 13.27 -18.75
N PRO A 306 -18.89 14.16 -19.74
CA PRO A 306 -18.12 15.38 -19.98
C PRO A 306 -18.07 16.37 -18.79
N MET A 307 -18.99 16.27 -17.86
CA MET A 307 -19.08 17.16 -16.67
C MET A 307 -18.36 16.63 -15.44
N LYS A 308 -17.76 15.43 -15.51
CA LYS A 308 -17.06 14.85 -14.35
C LYS A 308 -15.70 15.51 -14.14
N GLU A 309 -15.37 15.76 -12.88
CA GLU A 309 -14.04 16.24 -12.51
C GLU A 309 -12.96 15.18 -12.83
N THR A 310 -11.89 15.63 -13.46
CA THR A 310 -10.77 14.80 -13.89
C THR A 310 -9.65 14.77 -12.84
N VAL A 311 -8.83 13.73 -12.86
CA VAL A 311 -7.61 13.65 -12.04
C VAL A 311 -6.60 14.71 -12.50
N ASN A 312 -6.49 14.88 -13.80
CA ASN A 312 -5.55 15.82 -14.46
C ASN A 312 -6.23 17.15 -14.82
N PHE A 313 -6.96 17.71 -13.85
CA PHE A 313 -7.76 18.95 -14.01
C PHE A 313 -6.96 20.16 -14.50
N ASP A 314 -5.65 20.17 -14.28
CA ASP A 314 -4.72 21.24 -14.67
C ASP A 314 -4.13 21.09 -16.08
N GLN A 315 -4.46 20.00 -16.79
CA GLN A 315 -4.00 19.68 -18.14
C GLN A 315 -5.16 19.25 -19.07
N GLN A 316 -6.29 19.91 -18.97
CA GLN A 316 -7.50 19.53 -19.70
C GLN A 316 -7.33 19.57 -21.23
N GLU A 317 -6.50 20.49 -21.77
CA GLU A 317 -6.23 20.56 -23.19
C GLU A 317 -5.50 19.30 -23.69
N GLN A 318 -4.50 18.83 -22.95
CA GLN A 318 -3.76 17.62 -23.28
C GLN A 318 -4.66 16.38 -23.20
N ILE A 319 -5.49 16.31 -22.15
CA ILE A 319 -6.47 15.23 -22.01
C ILE A 319 -7.50 15.24 -23.14
N LYS A 320 -7.97 16.43 -23.59
CA LYS A 320 -8.86 16.54 -24.75
C LYS A 320 -8.17 16.09 -26.06
N LYS A 321 -6.89 16.42 -26.26
CA LYS A 321 -6.11 15.90 -27.40
C LYS A 321 -6.04 14.37 -27.36
N LEU A 322 -5.75 13.78 -26.20
CA LEU A 322 -5.75 12.32 -26.02
C LEU A 322 -7.14 11.71 -26.26
N ALA A 323 -8.22 12.37 -25.85
CA ALA A 323 -9.60 11.94 -26.11
C ALA A 323 -9.98 11.95 -27.61
N GLY A 324 -9.26 12.73 -28.42
CA GLY A 324 -9.34 12.64 -29.88
C GLY A 324 -8.61 11.43 -30.48
N ARG A 325 -7.72 10.80 -29.75
CA ARG A 325 -6.96 9.61 -30.20
C ARG A 325 -7.63 8.30 -29.78
N PHE A 326 -8.28 8.27 -28.63
CA PHE A 326 -8.87 7.06 -28.03
C PHE A 326 -10.33 7.30 -27.66
N ASP A 327 -11.19 6.39 -28.04
CA ASP A 327 -12.56 6.33 -27.53
C ASP A 327 -12.60 5.70 -26.12
N ALA A 328 -13.81 5.56 -25.54
CA ALA A 328 -13.96 5.04 -24.18
C ALA A 328 -13.58 3.56 -24.08
N GLU A 329 -13.88 2.74 -25.09
CA GLU A 329 -13.60 1.29 -25.13
C GLU A 329 -12.09 1.05 -25.29
N GLN A 330 -11.45 1.73 -26.23
CA GLN A 330 -10.00 1.71 -26.43
C GLN A 330 -9.26 2.14 -25.16
N SER A 331 -9.73 3.20 -24.49
CA SER A 331 -9.15 3.67 -23.24
C SER A 331 -9.24 2.61 -22.13
N ALA A 332 -10.37 1.91 -22.03
CA ALA A 332 -10.57 0.83 -21.06
C ALA A 332 -9.64 -0.36 -21.33
N GLU A 333 -9.45 -0.77 -22.59
CA GLU A 333 -8.49 -1.82 -22.98
C GLU A 333 -7.06 -1.43 -22.62
N LYS A 334 -6.64 -0.20 -22.95
CA LYS A 334 -5.29 0.29 -22.62
C LYS A 334 -5.06 0.39 -21.12
N ILE A 335 -6.06 0.79 -20.35
CA ILE A 335 -6.00 0.74 -18.86
C ILE A 335 -5.82 -0.70 -18.38
N SER A 336 -6.55 -1.66 -18.94
CA SER A 336 -6.39 -3.07 -18.60
C SER A 336 -4.97 -3.58 -18.86
N ASP A 337 -4.37 -3.16 -19.97
CA ASP A 337 -2.98 -3.50 -20.31
C ASP A 337 -1.98 -2.85 -19.36
N CYS A 338 -2.18 -1.59 -18.98
CA CYS A 338 -1.38 -0.94 -17.94
C CYS A 338 -1.41 -1.72 -16.61
N TYR A 339 -2.56 -2.28 -16.22
CA TYR A 339 -2.66 -3.13 -15.03
C TYR A 339 -1.89 -4.46 -15.17
N LYS A 340 -1.76 -5.02 -16.38
CA LYS A 340 -0.88 -6.18 -16.64
C LYS A 340 0.59 -5.79 -16.44
N MET A 341 0.98 -4.60 -16.90
CA MET A 341 2.35 -4.07 -16.74
C MET A 341 2.70 -3.82 -15.29
N LEU A 342 1.78 -3.30 -14.46
CA LEU A 342 1.99 -3.18 -13.02
C LEU A 342 2.32 -4.54 -12.37
N ARG A 343 1.72 -5.64 -12.86
CA ARG A 343 2.06 -7.00 -12.40
C ARG A 343 3.44 -7.46 -12.88
N TRP A 344 3.84 -7.10 -14.11
CA TRP A 344 5.18 -7.40 -14.62
C TRP A 344 6.27 -6.68 -13.85
N ILE A 345 6.04 -5.42 -13.44
CA ILE A 345 6.95 -4.70 -12.55
C ILE A 345 7.15 -5.48 -11.24
N GLU A 346 6.10 -6.06 -10.67
CA GLU A 346 6.22 -6.92 -9.48
C GLU A 346 7.01 -8.20 -9.73
N SER A 347 6.90 -8.78 -10.92
CA SER A 347 7.58 -10.02 -11.30
C SER A 347 9.03 -9.84 -11.75
N SER A 348 9.62 -8.65 -11.56
CA SER A 348 11.02 -8.34 -11.93
C SER A 348 11.32 -8.45 -13.43
N VAL A 349 10.36 -8.18 -14.29
CA VAL A 349 10.59 -7.99 -15.73
C VAL A 349 11.42 -6.71 -15.93
N ASN A 350 12.21 -6.66 -16.99
CA ASN A 350 13.03 -5.50 -17.32
C ASN A 350 12.15 -4.25 -17.52
N GLU A 351 12.35 -3.21 -16.71
CA GLU A 351 11.55 -1.99 -16.70
C GLU A 351 11.54 -1.27 -18.05
N ARG A 352 12.68 -1.28 -18.78
CA ARG A 352 12.78 -0.68 -20.11
C ARG A 352 11.81 -1.35 -21.09
N LEU A 353 11.79 -2.68 -21.12
CA LEU A 353 10.87 -3.43 -21.99
C LEU A 353 9.40 -3.18 -21.64
N ILE A 354 9.11 -2.95 -20.35
CA ILE A 354 7.75 -2.61 -19.92
C ILE A 354 7.34 -1.23 -20.46
N PHE A 355 8.22 -0.23 -20.38
CA PHE A 355 7.92 1.10 -20.91
C PHE A 355 7.85 1.12 -22.46
N GLU A 356 8.73 0.38 -23.14
CA GLU A 356 8.67 0.22 -24.60
C GLU A 356 7.32 -0.42 -25.01
N HIS A 357 6.94 -1.51 -24.37
CA HIS A 357 5.66 -2.19 -24.63
C HIS A 357 4.45 -1.29 -24.33
N LEU A 358 4.49 -0.55 -23.22
CA LEU A 358 3.45 0.42 -22.84
C LEU A 358 3.25 1.46 -23.93
N LEU A 359 4.33 2.11 -24.37
CA LEU A 359 4.27 3.19 -25.36
C LEU A 359 3.89 2.67 -26.74
N LEU A 360 4.35 1.47 -27.13
CA LEU A 360 3.92 0.81 -28.38
C LEU A 360 2.41 0.56 -28.39
N ASN A 361 1.86 0.02 -27.32
CA ASN A 361 0.43 -0.22 -27.19
C ASN A 361 -0.39 1.08 -27.23
N LEU A 362 0.15 2.18 -26.72
CA LEU A 362 -0.50 3.48 -26.78
C LEU A 362 -0.38 4.15 -28.15
N ALA A 363 0.66 3.85 -28.92
CA ALA A 363 0.84 4.37 -30.28
C ALA A 363 -0.06 3.67 -31.32
N ASP A 364 -0.45 2.42 -31.08
CA ASP A 364 -1.13 1.53 -32.03
C ASP A 364 -2.67 1.79 -32.18
N SER A 365 -3.11 3.03 -31.98
CA SER A 365 -4.53 3.40 -32.10
C SER A 365 -5.09 3.41 -33.54
N ASP A 366 -4.23 3.39 -34.56
CA ASP A 366 -4.63 3.57 -35.96
C ASP A 366 -4.77 2.28 -36.80
N ARG A 367 -4.46 1.11 -36.25
CA ARG A 367 -4.43 -0.14 -37.04
C ARG A 367 -5.71 -0.99 -37.07
N MET A 368 -6.77 -0.61 -36.33
CA MET A 368 -8.05 -1.35 -36.34
C MET A 368 -9.18 -0.62 -37.07
N LYS A 369 -8.88 0.34 -37.93
CA LYS A 369 -9.85 0.89 -38.90
C LYS A 369 -9.48 0.43 -40.30
N VAL A 370 -9.50 -0.89 -40.55
CA VAL A 370 -9.59 -1.46 -41.91
C VAL A 370 -10.72 -2.47 -41.93
#